data_b3db9d8ec2825a0685eeaee748d27cce
#
_entry.id   b3db9d8ec2825a0685eeaee748d27cce
#
_cell.length_a   1.000
_cell.length_b   1.000
_cell.length_c   1.000
_cell.angle_alpha   90.00
_cell.angle_beta   90.00
_cell.angle_gamma   90.00
#
_symmetry.space_group_name_H-M   'P 1'
#
loop_
_entity.id
_entity.type
_entity.pdbx_description
1 polymer ?
#
loop_
_entity_poly.entity_id
_entity_poly.type
_entity_poly.pdbx_seq_one_letter_code
_entity_poly.pdbx_strand_id
1 'polypeptide(L)'
;NTLHDASASAFRHLDTAMNAYIERELAVSAAEADRLRGQYWHRYGATLLGLIRHHGVKPAHFLHDTHRLPTLERDVAGHPADLAALRHLRGRKVILTNAPRAYAERVLKVLGLQREFQMIIGIEQMTMFGQWRPKPDARMFRAIAARLGVSPRHCVLVEDTLVHQKAARAVGMRTVWMQRWARRAPHGPEVGVYLHRRPAYV
;
A
#
# COMPACT_ATOMS: atom_id res chain seq x y z
N ASN A 1 5.98 2.11 -0.11
CA ASN A 1 7.43 2.24 0.13
C ASN A 1 8.30 1.18 -0.56
N THR A 2 7.75 0.38 -1.49
CA THR A 2 8.54 -0.68 -2.13
C THR A 2 9.36 -0.14 -3.30
N LEU A 3 8.78 0.68 -4.17
CA LEU A 3 9.44 1.20 -5.37
C LEU A 3 10.04 2.60 -5.20
N HIS A 4 9.51 3.40 -4.29
CA HIS A 4 9.93 4.78 -4.04
C HIS A 4 9.89 5.11 -2.55
N ASP A 5 10.57 6.18 -2.15
CA ASP A 5 10.54 6.69 -0.78
C ASP A 5 9.27 7.49 -0.51
N ALA A 6 8.18 6.79 -0.19
CA ALA A 6 6.93 7.46 0.19
C ALA A 6 7.01 8.10 1.59
N SER A 7 7.91 7.62 2.46
CA SER A 7 8.07 8.14 3.82
C SER A 7 8.71 9.52 3.88
N ALA A 8 9.41 9.94 2.83
CA ALA A 8 10.03 11.27 2.77
C ALA A 8 9.00 12.40 2.79
N SER A 9 7.91 12.27 2.01
CA SER A 9 6.88 13.32 1.90
C SER A 9 5.48 12.78 1.65
N ALA A 10 5.32 11.80 0.73
CA ALA A 10 4.03 11.35 0.25
C ALA A 10 3.10 10.86 1.37
N PHE A 11 3.61 10.14 2.37
CA PHE A 11 2.80 9.69 3.50
C PHE A 11 2.30 10.84 4.36
N ARG A 12 3.13 11.86 4.64
CA ARG A 12 2.68 13.03 5.39
C ARG A 12 1.56 13.79 4.69
N HIS A 13 1.69 13.97 3.37
CA HIS A 13 0.64 14.60 2.58
C HIS A 13 -0.63 13.76 2.54
N LEU A 14 -0.49 12.44 2.44
CA LEU A 14 -1.61 11.51 2.47
C LEU A 14 -2.32 11.53 3.83
N ASP A 15 -1.58 11.51 4.93
CA ASP A 15 -2.11 11.58 6.29
C ASP A 15 -2.86 12.91 6.52
N THR A 16 -2.28 14.03 6.07
CA THR A 16 -2.95 15.34 6.12
C THR A 16 -4.24 15.35 5.31
N ALA A 17 -4.21 14.82 4.09
CA ALA A 17 -5.41 14.76 3.24
C ALA A 17 -6.48 13.84 3.83
N MET A 18 -6.10 12.71 4.44
CA MET A 18 -7.04 11.80 5.12
C MET A 18 -7.64 12.45 6.36
N ASN A 19 -6.84 13.14 7.17
CA ASN A 19 -7.34 13.84 8.35
C ASN A 19 -8.33 14.94 7.93
N ALA A 20 -7.98 15.80 6.97
CA ALA A 20 -8.87 16.84 6.47
C ALA A 20 -10.18 16.27 5.88
N TYR A 21 -10.11 15.11 5.22
CA TYR A 21 -11.30 14.41 4.76
C TYR A 21 -12.19 13.97 5.93
N ILE A 22 -11.59 13.33 6.94
CA ILE A 22 -12.32 12.80 8.10
C ILE A 22 -12.96 13.95 8.90
N GLU A 23 -12.22 15.03 9.14
CA GLU A 23 -12.73 16.24 9.80
C GLU A 23 -13.97 16.78 9.10
N ARG A 24 -13.90 16.94 7.78
CA ARG A 24 -15.00 17.49 6.98
C ARG A 24 -16.20 16.55 6.91
N GLU A 25 -16.00 15.29 6.61
CA GLU A 25 -17.09 14.33 6.37
C GLU A 25 -17.78 13.87 7.65
N LEU A 26 -17.04 13.81 8.76
CA LEU A 26 -17.59 13.35 10.04
C LEU A 26 -17.87 14.49 11.02
N ALA A 27 -17.54 15.74 10.66
CA ALA A 27 -17.68 16.93 11.52
C ALA A 27 -17.00 16.75 12.89
N VAL A 28 -15.79 16.17 12.90
CA VAL A 28 -14.98 15.92 14.10
C VAL A 28 -13.78 16.86 14.16
N SER A 29 -13.15 16.96 15.35
CA SER A 29 -11.91 17.75 15.50
C SER A 29 -10.72 17.09 14.78
N ALA A 30 -9.67 17.88 14.50
CA ALA A 30 -8.42 17.38 13.93
C ALA A 30 -7.79 16.26 14.78
N ALA A 31 -7.81 16.38 16.10
CA ALA A 31 -7.32 15.36 17.01
C ALA A 31 -8.10 14.05 16.91
N GLU A 32 -9.41 14.13 16.80
CA GLU A 32 -10.27 12.96 16.64
C GLU A 32 -10.11 12.33 15.25
N ALA A 33 -9.95 13.13 14.20
CA ALA A 33 -9.68 12.65 12.85
C ALA A 33 -8.37 11.84 12.80
N ASP A 34 -7.30 12.35 13.40
CA ASP A 34 -6.00 11.64 13.47
C ASP A 34 -6.13 10.34 14.27
N ARG A 35 -6.83 10.36 15.39
CA ARG A 35 -7.11 9.18 16.21
C ARG A 35 -7.87 8.10 15.42
N LEU A 36 -8.93 8.50 14.71
CA LEU A 36 -9.74 7.58 13.89
C LEU A 36 -8.93 7.01 12.73
N ARG A 37 -8.13 7.85 12.04
CA ARG A 37 -7.25 7.43 10.95
C ARG A 37 -6.30 6.32 11.41
N GLY A 38 -5.57 6.56 12.50
CA GLY A 38 -4.62 5.61 13.07
C GLY A 38 -5.31 4.33 13.57
N GLN A 39 -6.39 4.48 14.34
CA GLN A 39 -7.16 3.35 14.89
C GLN A 39 -7.68 2.42 13.79
N TYR A 40 -8.25 2.98 12.71
CA TYR A 40 -8.80 2.17 11.63
C TYR A 40 -7.71 1.50 10.80
N TRP A 41 -6.58 2.20 10.58
CA TRP A 41 -5.43 1.59 9.92
C TRP A 41 -4.90 0.38 10.72
N HIS A 42 -4.71 0.54 12.03
CA HIS A 42 -4.24 -0.55 12.90
C HIS A 42 -5.22 -1.73 12.94
N ARG A 43 -6.52 -1.44 13.08
CA ARG A 43 -7.53 -2.48 13.27
C ARG A 43 -7.89 -3.22 12.00
N TYR A 44 -7.91 -2.54 10.86
CA TYR A 44 -8.44 -3.09 9.59
C TYR A 44 -7.38 -3.20 8.49
N GLY A 45 -6.16 -2.70 8.70
CA GLY A 45 -5.11 -2.66 7.68
C GLY A 45 -5.24 -1.53 6.66
N ALA A 46 -6.37 -0.80 6.68
CA ALA A 46 -6.58 0.42 5.89
C ALA A 46 -7.63 1.29 6.57
N THR A 47 -7.35 2.59 6.69
CA THR A 47 -8.27 3.60 7.25
C THR A 47 -9.63 3.57 6.58
N LEU A 48 -9.65 3.45 5.25
CA LEU A 48 -10.87 3.36 4.47
C LEU A 48 -11.85 2.29 4.96
N LEU A 49 -11.35 1.11 5.37
CA LEU A 49 -12.23 0.02 5.83
C LEU A 49 -13.01 0.39 7.10
N GLY A 50 -12.36 1.07 8.03
CA GLY A 50 -13.02 1.58 9.23
C GLY A 50 -14.07 2.65 8.89
N LEU A 51 -13.72 3.57 8.00
CA LEU A 51 -14.63 4.64 7.56
C LEU A 51 -15.87 4.08 6.86
N ILE A 52 -15.71 3.09 5.99
CA ILE A 52 -16.86 2.40 5.36
C ILE A 52 -17.72 1.74 6.44
N ARG A 53 -17.10 0.98 7.33
CA ARG A 53 -17.80 0.13 8.29
C ARG A 53 -18.58 0.91 9.35
N HIS A 54 -17.99 2.01 9.84
CA HIS A 54 -18.53 2.74 10.99
C HIS A 54 -19.25 4.03 10.61
N HIS A 55 -18.97 4.58 9.42
CA HIS A 55 -19.48 5.88 9.03
C HIS A 55 -20.14 5.89 7.64
N GLY A 56 -20.19 4.75 6.94
CA GLY A 56 -20.83 4.65 5.64
C GLY A 56 -20.16 5.49 4.53
N VAL A 57 -18.89 5.83 4.72
CA VAL A 57 -18.13 6.65 3.75
C VAL A 57 -18.09 5.97 2.39
N LYS A 58 -18.35 6.74 1.33
CA LYS A 58 -18.26 6.26 -0.07
C LYS A 58 -16.79 6.07 -0.47
N PRO A 59 -16.35 4.84 -0.78
CA PRO A 59 -14.94 4.57 -1.05
C PRO A 59 -14.35 5.40 -2.18
N ALA A 60 -15.08 5.54 -3.30
CA ALA A 60 -14.59 6.30 -4.46
C ALA A 60 -14.35 7.78 -4.11
N HIS A 61 -15.21 8.39 -3.30
CA HIS A 61 -15.08 9.77 -2.84
C HIS A 61 -13.84 9.92 -1.95
N PHE A 62 -13.67 9.05 -0.93
CA PHE A 62 -12.49 9.05 -0.08
C PHE A 62 -11.19 8.90 -0.88
N LEU A 63 -11.12 7.89 -1.74
CA LEU A 63 -9.91 7.62 -2.54
C LEU A 63 -9.58 8.77 -3.49
N HIS A 64 -10.58 9.35 -4.12
CA HIS A 64 -10.40 10.51 -5.01
C HIS A 64 -9.84 11.72 -4.25
N ASP A 65 -10.46 12.09 -3.12
CA ASP A 65 -10.09 13.31 -2.39
C ASP A 65 -8.72 13.19 -1.72
N THR A 66 -8.42 12.02 -1.15
CA THR A 66 -7.20 11.85 -0.36
C THR A 66 -5.95 11.56 -1.18
N HIS A 67 -6.07 11.03 -2.41
CA HIS A 67 -4.92 10.61 -3.21
C HIS A 67 -4.58 11.56 -4.39
N ARG A 68 -5.20 12.73 -4.49
CA ARG A 68 -4.87 13.71 -5.56
C ARG A 68 -3.46 14.25 -5.45
N LEU A 69 -2.92 14.42 -4.26
CA LEU A 69 -1.56 14.86 -3.92
C LEU A 69 -0.91 15.73 -5.02
N PRO A 70 -1.08 17.07 -4.99
CA PRO A 70 -0.64 17.95 -6.09
C PRO A 70 0.86 17.94 -6.34
N THR A 71 1.67 17.59 -5.30
CA THR A 71 3.14 17.60 -5.38
C THR A 71 3.74 16.20 -5.59
N LEU A 72 2.91 15.18 -5.81
CA LEU A 72 3.36 13.79 -5.87
C LEU A 72 4.52 13.59 -6.86
N GLU A 73 4.41 14.15 -8.05
CA GLU A 73 5.40 13.97 -9.12
C GLU A 73 6.76 14.55 -8.75
N ARG A 74 6.78 15.63 -7.96
CA ARG A 74 8.02 16.24 -7.47
C ARG A 74 8.65 15.43 -6.33
N ASP A 75 7.81 14.78 -5.53
CA ASP A 75 8.22 14.13 -4.29
C ASP A 75 8.58 12.65 -4.49
N VAL A 76 8.23 12.05 -5.63
CA VAL A 76 8.55 10.64 -5.92
C VAL A 76 10.01 10.49 -6.34
N ALA A 77 10.76 9.71 -5.56
CA ALA A 77 12.13 9.34 -5.89
C ALA A 77 12.36 7.84 -5.70
N GLY A 78 12.88 7.18 -6.72
CA GLY A 78 13.31 5.78 -6.67
C GLY A 78 14.82 5.66 -6.50
N HIS A 79 15.29 4.49 -6.05
CA HIS A 79 16.72 4.22 -5.98
C HIS A 79 17.21 3.61 -7.30
N PRO A 80 18.24 4.17 -7.97
CA PRO A 80 18.69 3.73 -9.29
C PRO A 80 18.98 2.22 -9.39
N ALA A 81 19.66 1.66 -8.38
CA ALA A 81 19.99 0.23 -8.36
C ALA A 81 18.75 -0.67 -8.27
N ASP A 82 17.70 -0.24 -7.51
CA ASP A 82 16.45 -1.01 -7.40
C ASP A 82 15.66 -0.96 -8.70
N LEU A 83 15.64 0.22 -9.37
CA LEU A 83 15.01 0.39 -10.66
C LEU A 83 15.71 -0.44 -11.74
N ALA A 84 17.05 -0.47 -11.73
CA ALA A 84 17.84 -1.30 -12.62
C ALA A 84 17.58 -2.80 -12.37
N ALA A 85 17.63 -3.24 -11.10
CA ALA A 85 17.34 -4.61 -10.72
C ALA A 85 15.94 -5.05 -11.18
N LEU A 86 14.92 -4.19 -11.00
CA LEU A 86 13.56 -4.47 -11.43
C LEU A 86 13.48 -4.73 -12.94
N ARG A 87 14.19 -3.94 -13.75
CA ARG A 87 14.21 -4.12 -15.23
C ARG A 87 14.80 -5.47 -15.63
N HIS A 88 15.77 -5.98 -14.87
CA HIS A 88 16.42 -7.27 -15.13
C HIS A 88 15.65 -8.48 -14.59
N LEU A 89 14.66 -8.27 -13.69
CA LEU A 89 13.84 -9.37 -13.21
C LEU A 89 13.06 -10.02 -14.34
N ARG A 90 13.18 -11.34 -14.44
CA ARG A 90 12.42 -12.15 -15.40
C ARG A 90 11.00 -12.44 -14.87
N GLY A 91 10.09 -12.74 -15.80
CA GLY A 91 8.71 -13.10 -15.46
C GLY A 91 7.73 -11.92 -15.47
N ARG A 92 6.47 -12.23 -15.21
CA ARG A 92 5.40 -11.24 -15.19
C ARG A 92 5.51 -10.37 -13.94
N LYS A 93 5.49 -9.07 -14.14
CA LYS A 93 5.52 -8.07 -13.05
C LYS A 93 4.14 -7.43 -12.91
N VAL A 94 3.63 -7.38 -11.69
CA VAL A 94 2.32 -6.82 -11.37
C VAL A 94 2.46 -5.90 -10.17
N ILE A 95 1.86 -4.72 -10.23
CA ILE A 95 1.70 -3.85 -9.05
C ILE A 95 0.48 -4.32 -8.25
N LEU A 96 0.66 -4.45 -6.94
CA LEU A 96 -0.40 -4.73 -5.98
C LEU A 96 -0.33 -3.72 -4.83
N THR A 97 -1.26 -2.77 -4.80
CA THR A 97 -1.21 -1.64 -3.87
C THR A 97 -2.55 -1.36 -3.21
N ASN A 98 -2.52 -0.99 -1.91
CA ASN A 98 -3.69 -0.46 -1.20
C ASN A 98 -3.99 1.02 -1.55
N ALA A 99 -3.18 1.64 -2.41
CA ALA A 99 -3.50 2.94 -2.99
C ALA A 99 -4.38 2.78 -4.25
N PRO A 100 -5.07 3.85 -4.70
CA PRO A 100 -5.79 3.85 -5.97
C PRO A 100 -4.86 3.56 -7.16
N ARG A 101 -5.41 2.93 -8.19
CA ARG A 101 -4.69 2.67 -9.43
C ARG A 101 -4.11 3.95 -10.05
N ALA A 102 -4.90 5.03 -10.08
CA ALA A 102 -4.45 6.31 -10.63
C ALA A 102 -3.22 6.88 -9.91
N TYR A 103 -3.14 6.72 -8.57
CA TYR A 103 -1.95 7.08 -7.81
C TYR A 103 -0.73 6.27 -8.25
N ALA A 104 -0.88 4.94 -8.35
CA ALA A 104 0.21 4.05 -8.77
C ALA A 104 0.69 4.37 -10.20
N GLU A 105 -0.21 4.69 -11.13
CA GLU A 105 0.13 5.10 -12.50
C GLU A 105 0.98 6.38 -12.52
N ARG A 106 0.65 7.38 -11.70
CA ARG A 106 1.44 8.61 -11.55
C ARG A 106 2.84 8.31 -11.03
N VAL A 107 2.97 7.48 -9.98
CA VAL A 107 4.27 7.06 -9.43
C VAL A 107 5.10 6.33 -10.50
N LEU A 108 4.53 5.36 -11.20
CA LEU A 108 5.24 4.61 -12.24
C LEU A 108 5.69 5.52 -13.40
N LYS A 109 4.91 6.55 -13.73
CA LYS A 109 5.26 7.53 -14.75
C LYS A 109 6.54 8.29 -14.38
N VAL A 110 6.62 8.79 -13.15
CA VAL A 110 7.81 9.52 -12.67
C VAL A 110 9.03 8.61 -12.63
N LEU A 111 8.87 7.35 -12.21
CA LEU A 111 9.96 6.38 -12.13
C LEU A 111 10.39 5.81 -13.49
N GLY A 112 9.66 6.10 -14.59
CA GLY A 112 9.92 5.53 -15.91
C GLY A 112 9.70 4.01 -15.96
N LEU A 113 8.73 3.50 -15.19
CA LEU A 113 8.47 2.06 -15.01
C LEU A 113 7.15 1.59 -15.63
N GLN A 114 6.42 2.43 -16.36
CA GLN A 114 5.08 2.07 -16.88
C GLN A 114 5.09 0.80 -17.72
N ARG A 115 6.16 0.58 -18.49
CA ARG A 115 6.30 -0.56 -19.40
C ARG A 115 6.81 -1.83 -18.71
N GLU A 116 7.28 -1.73 -17.47
CA GLU A 116 7.81 -2.86 -16.72
C GLU A 116 6.71 -3.74 -16.10
N PHE A 117 5.51 -3.22 -15.95
CA PHE A 117 4.41 -3.90 -15.32
C PHE A 117 3.28 -4.17 -16.30
N GLN A 118 2.85 -5.44 -16.36
CA GLN A 118 1.73 -5.86 -17.21
C GLN A 118 0.37 -5.44 -16.66
N MET A 119 0.29 -5.22 -15.35
CA MET A 119 -0.95 -4.91 -14.67
C MET A 119 -0.70 -4.12 -13.40
N ILE A 120 -1.62 -3.22 -13.08
CA ILE A 120 -1.71 -2.53 -11.79
C ILE A 120 -3.03 -2.95 -11.15
N ILE A 121 -2.95 -3.52 -9.96
CA ILE A 121 -4.10 -3.88 -9.13
C ILE A 121 -4.11 -2.89 -7.96
N GLY A 122 -4.97 -1.89 -8.05
CA GLY A 122 -5.23 -0.92 -6.99
C GLY A 122 -6.27 -1.43 -5.99
N ILE A 123 -6.46 -0.67 -4.92
CA ILE A 123 -7.40 -1.03 -3.86
C ILE A 123 -8.83 -1.23 -4.40
N GLU A 124 -9.22 -0.49 -5.44
CA GLU A 124 -10.55 -0.58 -6.05
C GLU A 124 -10.86 -1.96 -6.63
N GLN A 125 -9.82 -2.71 -6.95
CA GLN A 125 -9.92 -4.05 -7.53
C GLN A 125 -9.80 -5.16 -6.48
N MET A 126 -9.63 -4.80 -5.20
CA MET A 126 -9.51 -5.72 -4.07
C MET A 126 -10.85 -5.91 -3.36
N THR A 127 -11.87 -6.31 -4.12
CA THR A 127 -13.20 -6.63 -3.60
C THR A 127 -13.52 -8.11 -3.82
N MET A 128 -14.23 -8.72 -2.87
CA MET A 128 -14.74 -10.07 -2.96
C MET A 128 -16.15 -10.10 -2.38
N PHE A 129 -17.11 -10.60 -3.15
CA PHE A 129 -18.53 -10.65 -2.74
C PHE A 129 -19.04 -9.30 -2.21
N GLY A 130 -18.73 -8.22 -2.93
CA GLY A 130 -19.12 -6.86 -2.55
C GLY A 130 -18.36 -6.25 -1.36
N GLN A 131 -17.43 -6.97 -0.75
CA GLN A 131 -16.65 -6.49 0.39
C GLN A 131 -15.22 -6.14 0.00
N TRP A 132 -14.72 -5.05 0.53
CA TRP A 132 -13.35 -4.60 0.39
C TRP A 132 -12.40 -5.50 1.19
N ARG A 133 -11.36 -6.02 0.53
CA ARG A 133 -10.36 -6.92 1.11
C ARG A 133 -8.96 -6.55 0.66
N PRO A 134 -8.47 -5.35 1.03
CA PRO A 134 -7.10 -4.96 0.71
C PRO A 134 -6.07 -5.83 1.45
N LYS A 135 -4.80 -5.66 1.13
CA LYS A 135 -3.73 -6.22 1.94
C LYS A 135 -3.91 -5.78 3.41
N PRO A 136 -3.76 -6.66 4.40
CA PRO A 136 -3.18 -8.00 4.37
C PRO A 136 -4.17 -9.18 4.25
N ASP A 137 -5.36 -9.03 3.71
CA ASP A 137 -6.30 -10.18 3.63
C ASP A 137 -5.72 -11.31 2.77
N ALA A 138 -5.48 -12.47 3.39
CA ALA A 138 -4.91 -13.65 2.72
C ALA A 138 -5.81 -14.18 1.57
N ARG A 139 -7.13 -14.02 1.68
CA ARG A 139 -8.09 -14.43 0.64
C ARG A 139 -7.91 -13.62 -0.63
N MET A 140 -7.62 -12.33 -0.49
CA MET A 140 -7.32 -11.45 -1.61
C MET A 140 -6.07 -11.93 -2.38
N PHE A 141 -4.99 -12.33 -1.68
CA PHE A 141 -3.80 -12.86 -2.36
C PHE A 141 -4.11 -14.13 -3.18
N ARG A 142 -4.95 -15.04 -2.63
CA ARG A 142 -5.41 -16.22 -3.39
C ARG A 142 -6.23 -15.83 -4.62
N ALA A 143 -7.18 -14.92 -4.45
CA ALA A 143 -8.04 -14.46 -5.54
C ALA A 143 -7.23 -13.80 -6.67
N ILE A 144 -6.24 -12.99 -6.32
CA ILE A 144 -5.35 -12.36 -7.31
C ILE A 144 -4.48 -13.41 -8.02
N ALA A 145 -3.89 -14.36 -7.31
CA ALA A 145 -3.13 -15.43 -7.95
C ALA A 145 -3.99 -16.24 -8.93
N ALA A 146 -5.23 -16.58 -8.54
CA ALA A 146 -6.21 -17.25 -9.42
C ALA A 146 -6.56 -16.40 -10.65
N ARG A 147 -6.83 -15.09 -10.47
CA ARG A 147 -7.10 -14.16 -11.57
C ARG A 147 -5.92 -14.03 -12.54
N LEU A 148 -4.69 -14.14 -12.04
CA LEU A 148 -3.48 -14.14 -12.86
C LEU A 148 -3.18 -15.50 -13.50
N GLY A 149 -3.97 -16.53 -13.21
CA GLY A 149 -3.76 -17.89 -13.72
C GLY A 149 -2.48 -18.54 -13.20
N VAL A 150 -2.06 -18.23 -11.95
CA VAL A 150 -0.83 -18.77 -11.37
C VAL A 150 -1.08 -19.33 -9.97
N SER A 151 -0.37 -20.40 -9.63
CA SER A 151 -0.36 -20.89 -8.25
C SER A 151 0.40 -19.91 -7.35
N PRO A 152 -0.08 -19.64 -6.10
CA PRO A 152 0.63 -18.79 -5.15
C PRO A 152 2.11 -19.16 -4.97
N ARG A 153 2.46 -20.44 -4.97
CA ARG A 153 3.85 -20.92 -4.85
C ARG A 153 4.79 -20.43 -5.95
N HIS A 154 4.26 -20.03 -7.09
CA HIS A 154 5.03 -19.46 -8.20
C HIS A 154 5.03 -17.92 -8.18
N CYS A 155 4.44 -17.31 -7.15
CA CYS A 155 4.44 -15.87 -6.95
C CYS A 155 5.51 -15.47 -5.93
N VAL A 156 6.12 -14.31 -6.16
CA VAL A 156 6.99 -13.63 -5.20
C VAL A 156 6.40 -12.27 -4.91
N LEU A 157 6.09 -11.99 -3.64
CA LEU A 157 5.68 -10.66 -3.20
C LEU A 157 6.91 -9.89 -2.71
N VAL A 158 7.24 -8.79 -3.36
CA VAL A 158 8.24 -7.81 -2.87
C VAL A 158 7.49 -6.72 -2.12
N GLU A 159 7.72 -6.59 -0.82
CA GLU A 159 6.89 -5.77 0.07
C GLU A 159 7.72 -5.24 1.24
N ASP A 160 7.45 -4.02 1.68
CA ASP A 160 8.09 -3.40 2.84
C ASP A 160 7.35 -3.69 4.18
N THR A 161 6.07 -4.02 4.13
CA THR A 161 5.23 -4.22 5.31
C THR A 161 5.17 -5.70 5.71
N LEU A 162 5.66 -6.03 6.91
CA LEU A 162 5.77 -7.42 7.39
C LEU A 162 4.42 -8.14 7.49
N VAL A 163 3.36 -7.45 7.92
CA VAL A 163 2.03 -8.07 8.03
C VAL A 163 1.49 -8.51 6.66
N HIS A 164 1.78 -7.75 5.59
CA HIS A 164 1.44 -8.13 4.23
C HIS A 164 2.21 -9.37 3.77
N GLN A 165 3.51 -9.43 4.09
CA GLN A 165 4.33 -10.59 3.78
C GLN A 165 3.86 -11.85 4.50
N LYS A 166 3.52 -11.75 5.80
CA LYS A 166 2.96 -12.88 6.55
C LYS A 166 1.69 -13.42 5.91
N ALA A 167 0.79 -12.54 5.49
CA ALA A 167 -0.45 -12.93 4.83
C ALA A 167 -0.20 -13.59 3.46
N ALA A 168 0.75 -13.09 2.67
CA ALA A 168 1.14 -13.70 1.39
C ALA A 168 1.79 -15.08 1.59
N ARG A 169 2.68 -15.23 2.60
CA ARG A 169 3.29 -16.53 2.93
C ARG A 169 2.26 -17.56 3.40
N ALA A 170 1.24 -17.12 4.15
CA ALA A 170 0.17 -18.00 4.62
C ALA A 170 -0.64 -18.64 3.47
N VAL A 171 -0.58 -18.07 2.26
CA VAL A 171 -1.20 -18.67 1.05
C VAL A 171 -0.19 -19.38 0.14
N GLY A 172 1.07 -19.49 0.56
CA GLY A 172 2.11 -20.21 -0.17
C GLY A 172 2.98 -19.35 -1.10
N MET A 173 2.84 -18.02 -1.09
CA MET A 173 3.73 -17.15 -1.85
C MET A 173 5.12 -17.06 -1.20
N ARG A 174 6.16 -16.89 -2.00
CA ARG A 174 7.47 -16.43 -1.52
C ARG A 174 7.44 -14.93 -1.31
N THR A 175 8.30 -14.41 -0.43
CA THR A 175 8.34 -12.97 -0.14
C THR A 175 9.78 -12.47 -0.11
N VAL A 176 9.96 -11.22 -0.55
CA VAL A 176 11.20 -10.45 -0.39
C VAL A 176 10.88 -9.22 0.45
N TRP A 177 11.60 -9.03 1.54
CA TRP A 177 11.41 -7.87 2.42
C TRP A 177 12.22 -6.67 1.94
N MET A 178 11.53 -5.69 1.38
CA MET A 178 12.14 -4.43 0.96
C MET A 178 12.33 -3.50 2.15
N GLN A 179 13.57 -3.28 2.58
CA GLN A 179 13.90 -2.50 3.79
C GLN A 179 14.55 -1.15 3.51
N ARG A 180 14.82 -0.82 2.24
CA ARG A 180 15.61 0.38 1.89
C ARG A 180 15.09 1.65 2.55
N TRP A 181 13.81 1.90 2.43
CA TRP A 181 13.18 3.12 2.92
C TRP A 181 12.79 3.04 4.40
N ALA A 182 12.45 1.86 4.89
CA ALA A 182 12.14 1.64 6.30
C ALA A 182 13.33 1.95 7.23
N ARG A 183 14.55 1.75 6.75
CA ARG A 183 15.79 2.05 7.50
C ARG A 183 16.16 3.54 7.52
N ARG A 184 15.57 4.33 6.63
CA ARG A 184 15.86 5.78 6.49
C ARG A 184 14.79 6.65 7.14
N ALA A 185 13.61 6.11 7.42
CA ALA A 185 12.55 6.87 8.07
C ALA A 185 13.04 7.33 9.46
N PRO A 186 12.95 8.62 9.80
CA PRO A 186 13.12 9.07 11.18
C PRO A 186 12.12 8.27 12.02
N HIS A 187 12.55 7.79 13.18
CA HIS A 187 11.78 6.93 14.07
C HIS A 187 10.46 7.60 14.50
N GLY A 188 9.44 7.46 13.68
CA GLY A 188 8.07 7.67 14.10
C GLY A 188 7.59 6.46 14.91
N PRO A 189 6.70 6.60 15.87
CA PRO A 189 6.21 5.52 16.73
C PRO A 189 5.66 4.31 15.96
N GLU A 190 5.27 4.49 14.70
CA GLU A 190 4.67 3.43 13.87
C GLU A 190 5.70 2.55 13.16
N VAL A 191 6.88 3.07 12.84
CA VAL A 191 7.96 2.29 12.17
C VAL A 191 8.72 1.42 13.17
N GLY A 192 8.83 1.85 14.43
CA GLY A 192 9.53 1.12 15.50
C GLY A 192 8.93 -0.24 15.83
N VAL A 193 7.60 -0.37 15.75
CA VAL A 193 6.90 -1.64 16.05
C VAL A 193 7.23 -2.73 15.03
N TYR A 194 7.57 -2.37 13.79
CA TYR A 194 7.89 -3.33 12.73
C TYR A 194 9.38 -3.69 12.65
N LEU A 195 10.29 -2.85 13.17
CA LEU A 195 11.74 -3.07 13.11
C LEU A 195 12.25 -4.02 14.19
N HIS A 196 11.56 -4.17 15.33
CA HIS A 196 12.03 -4.98 16.47
C HIS A 196 11.74 -6.48 16.38
N ARG A 197 10.99 -6.94 15.40
CA ARG A 197 10.81 -8.38 15.17
C ARG A 197 11.62 -8.82 13.96
N ARG A 198 12.89 -9.21 14.19
CA ARG A 198 13.62 -9.99 13.19
C ARG A 198 12.78 -11.23 12.84
N PRO A 199 12.50 -11.48 11.54
CA PRO A 199 11.91 -12.77 11.19
C PRO A 199 12.92 -13.86 11.57
N ALA A 200 12.45 -14.88 12.27
CA ALA A 200 13.27 -16.02 12.72
C ALA A 200 13.73 -16.94 11.57
N TYR A 201 13.60 -16.49 10.32
CA TYR A 201 13.98 -17.30 9.14
C TYR A 201 14.60 -16.40 8.07
N VAL A 202 15.87 -16.63 7.83
CA VAL A 202 16.56 -16.34 6.59
C VAL A 202 16.17 -17.39 5.56
#